data_df3a674ef7e9bbe8a7d6d80ce0b62697
#
_entry.id   df3a674ef7e9bbe8a7d6d80ce0b62697
#
_cell.length_a   1.000
_cell.length_b   1.000
_cell.length_c   1.000
_cell.angle_alpha   90.00
_cell.angle_beta   90.00
_cell.angle_gamma   90.00
#
_symmetry.space_group_name_H-M   'P 1'
#
loop_
_entity.id
_entity.type
_entity.pdbx_description
1 polymer ?
#
loop_
_entity_poly.entity_id
_entity_poly.type
_entity_poly.pdbx_seq_one_letter_code
_entity_poly.pdbx_strand_id
1 'polypeptide(L)'
;MIKDSGDRTEFESGAVRDCAEGKGRCDLVPIEAFCKATLSADDILGKLGCFQEEKDSCILKLIFNEFVEIYFKSKYDAFLELAIHFEEGAKKYSDNNWKKGIPVERYLDSAVRHYCKFKRGDTDERHDRAFLWNILCCYWTMTCKKE
;
A
#
# COMPACT_ATOMS: atom_id res chain seq x y z
N MET A 1 -1.92 14.39 6.45
CA MET A 1 -1.88 14.87 5.05
C MET A 1 -0.90 14.04 4.24
N ILE A 2 -1.23 13.71 3.01
CA ILE A 2 -0.34 12.99 2.11
C ILE A 2 0.79 13.91 1.67
N LYS A 3 2.04 13.46 1.77
CA LYS A 3 3.19 14.22 1.29
C LYS A 3 3.20 14.29 -0.24
N ASP A 4 3.71 15.38 -0.77
CA ASP A 4 3.78 15.66 -2.18
C ASP A 4 5.15 16.24 -2.53
N SER A 5 5.94 15.50 -3.31
CA SER A 5 7.26 15.98 -3.77
C SER A 5 7.14 17.04 -4.86
N GLY A 6 6.00 17.14 -5.51
CA GLY A 6 5.79 17.97 -6.70
C GLY A 6 6.13 17.26 -8.00
N ASP A 7 6.85 16.15 -7.94
CA ASP A 7 7.22 15.36 -9.12
C ASP A 7 6.28 14.16 -9.28
N ARG A 8 6.00 13.77 -10.51
CA ARG A 8 5.05 12.70 -10.83
C ARG A 8 5.70 11.64 -11.72
N THR A 9 5.28 10.39 -11.49
CA THR A 9 5.46 9.30 -12.44
C THR A 9 4.10 9.08 -13.12
N GLU A 10 4.10 9.07 -14.46
CA GLU A 10 2.93 8.72 -15.25
C GLU A 10 3.14 7.34 -15.85
N PHE A 11 2.16 6.46 -15.67
CA PHE A 11 2.21 5.10 -16.23
C PHE A 11 1.53 5.08 -17.59
N GLU A 12 1.80 4.05 -18.40
CA GLU A 12 1.19 3.89 -19.73
C GLU A 12 -0.34 3.94 -19.67
N SER A 13 -0.93 3.48 -18.59
CA SER A 13 -2.38 3.50 -18.37
C SER A 13 -2.96 4.91 -18.18
N GLY A 14 -2.11 5.92 -18.01
CA GLY A 14 -2.50 7.27 -17.67
C GLY A 14 -2.63 7.51 -16.17
N ALA A 15 -2.48 6.49 -15.33
CA ALA A 15 -2.44 6.66 -13.89
C ALA A 15 -1.17 7.43 -13.50
N VAL A 16 -1.27 8.22 -12.43
CA VAL A 16 -0.18 9.07 -11.96
C VAL A 16 0.09 8.80 -10.49
N ARG A 17 1.34 8.82 -10.09
CA ARG A 17 1.75 8.77 -8.68
C ARG A 17 2.88 9.76 -8.42
N ASP A 18 3.09 10.06 -7.13
CA ASP A 18 4.26 10.80 -6.71
C ASP A 18 5.53 10.02 -7.10
N CYS A 19 6.59 10.74 -7.45
CA CYS A 19 7.84 10.13 -7.87
C CYS A 19 8.41 9.25 -6.75
N ALA A 20 8.82 8.03 -7.11
CA ALA A 20 9.39 7.07 -6.16
C ALA A 20 10.91 7.17 -6.05
N GLU A 21 11.54 7.93 -6.93
CA GLU A 21 13.00 8.05 -6.96
C GLU A 21 13.56 8.52 -5.62
N GLY A 22 14.58 7.84 -5.13
CA GLY A 22 15.24 8.19 -3.87
C GLY A 22 14.53 7.70 -2.61
N LYS A 23 13.34 7.10 -2.73
CA LYS A 23 12.59 6.59 -1.57
C LYS A 23 13.00 5.17 -1.16
N GLY A 24 13.81 4.51 -1.96
CA GLY A 24 14.13 3.09 -1.81
C GLY A 24 13.14 2.21 -2.56
N ARG A 25 13.59 1.06 -3.00
CA ARG A 25 12.80 0.08 -3.74
C ARG A 25 12.43 -1.08 -2.80
N CYS A 26 11.40 -0.87 -1.98
CA CYS A 26 10.94 -1.87 -1.02
C CYS A 26 10.44 -3.15 -1.72
N ASP A 27 9.96 -3.04 -2.94
CA ASP A 27 9.50 -4.18 -3.74
C ASP A 27 10.64 -5.10 -4.20
N LEU A 28 11.89 -4.63 -4.14
CA LEU A 28 13.06 -5.43 -4.51
C LEU A 28 13.72 -6.14 -3.32
N VAL A 29 13.39 -5.75 -2.10
CA VAL A 29 13.92 -6.42 -0.90
C VAL A 29 13.30 -7.81 -0.81
N PRO A 30 14.09 -8.90 -0.67
CA PRO A 30 13.53 -10.23 -0.49
C PRO A 30 12.93 -10.37 0.92
N ILE A 31 11.64 -10.06 1.03
CA ILE A 31 10.94 -9.87 2.31
C ILE A 31 10.96 -11.15 3.16
N GLU A 32 10.70 -12.31 2.55
CA GLU A 32 10.74 -13.58 3.29
C GLU A 32 12.13 -13.85 3.89
N ALA A 33 13.18 -13.63 3.11
CA ALA A 33 14.55 -13.79 3.58
C ALA A 33 14.85 -12.81 4.72
N PHE A 34 14.39 -11.57 4.62
CA PHE A 34 14.53 -10.56 5.66
C PHE A 34 13.85 -11.00 6.95
N CYS A 35 12.61 -11.51 6.85
CA CYS A 35 11.87 -12.00 8.02
C CYS A 35 12.61 -13.15 8.69
N LYS A 36 13.12 -14.10 7.91
CA LYS A 36 13.89 -15.24 8.44
C LYS A 36 15.20 -14.78 9.10
N ALA A 37 15.93 -13.88 8.43
CA ALA A 37 17.20 -13.38 8.93
C ALA A 37 17.06 -12.58 10.23
N THR A 38 15.94 -11.89 10.41
CA THR A 38 15.66 -11.09 11.62
C THR A 38 14.89 -11.89 12.68
N LEU A 39 14.57 -13.15 12.42
CA LEU A 39 13.74 -13.99 13.29
C LEU A 39 12.40 -13.29 13.60
N SER A 40 11.83 -12.64 12.59
CA SER A 40 10.63 -11.83 12.75
C SER A 40 9.40 -12.69 13.06
N ALA A 41 8.59 -12.24 14.04
CA ALA A 41 7.27 -12.78 14.31
C ALA A 41 6.16 -11.90 13.72
N ASP A 42 6.50 -10.91 12.91
CA ASP A 42 5.54 -10.00 12.28
C ASP A 42 4.81 -10.73 11.16
N ASP A 43 3.55 -11.11 11.43
CA ASP A 43 2.74 -11.90 10.52
C ASP A 43 2.32 -11.12 9.27
N ILE A 44 2.07 -9.82 9.41
CA ILE A 44 1.74 -8.98 8.26
C ILE A 44 2.94 -8.83 7.32
N LEU A 45 4.13 -8.58 7.87
CA LEU A 45 5.35 -8.51 7.06
C LEU A 45 5.61 -9.85 6.35
N GLY A 46 5.39 -10.96 7.07
CA GLY A 46 5.48 -12.31 6.48
C GLY A 46 4.52 -12.50 5.31
N LYS A 47 3.28 -12.04 5.45
CA LYS A 47 2.29 -12.11 4.36
C LYS A 47 2.65 -11.21 3.19
N LEU A 48 3.24 -10.05 3.43
CA LEU A 48 3.75 -9.19 2.35
C LEU A 48 4.84 -9.92 1.56
N GLY A 49 5.70 -10.68 2.23
CA GLY A 49 6.68 -11.53 1.58
C GLY A 49 6.03 -12.63 0.74
N CYS A 50 5.00 -13.28 1.26
CA CYS A 50 4.25 -14.27 0.49
C CYS A 50 3.61 -13.65 -0.74
N PHE A 51 3.03 -12.48 -0.62
CA PHE A 51 2.44 -11.78 -1.76
C PHE A 51 3.51 -11.41 -2.79
N GLN A 52 4.68 -10.97 -2.34
CA GLN A 52 5.80 -10.64 -3.23
C GLN A 52 6.14 -11.82 -4.15
N GLU A 53 6.16 -13.04 -3.61
CA GLU A 53 6.51 -14.24 -4.36
C GLU A 53 5.32 -14.80 -5.17
N GLU A 54 4.15 -14.90 -4.57
CA GLU A 54 3.02 -15.61 -5.16
C GLU A 54 2.09 -14.73 -6.00
N LYS A 55 2.01 -13.44 -5.71
CA LYS A 55 1.08 -12.50 -6.37
C LYS A 55 -0.38 -12.96 -6.31
N ASP A 56 -0.76 -13.63 -5.23
CA ASP A 56 -2.12 -14.09 -5.02
C ASP A 56 -2.94 -13.01 -4.31
N SER A 57 -4.00 -12.54 -4.96
CA SER A 57 -4.86 -11.49 -4.42
C SER A 57 -5.53 -11.89 -3.10
N CYS A 58 -5.72 -13.19 -2.84
CA CYS A 58 -6.28 -13.65 -1.57
C CYS A 58 -5.39 -13.28 -0.39
N ILE A 59 -4.07 -13.21 -0.59
CA ILE A 59 -3.13 -12.79 0.44
C ILE A 59 -3.39 -11.32 0.82
N LEU A 60 -3.72 -10.48 -0.15
CA LEU A 60 -4.05 -9.07 0.12
C LEU A 60 -5.29 -8.93 0.99
N LYS A 61 -6.30 -9.79 0.80
CA LYS A 61 -7.49 -9.80 1.67
C LYS A 61 -7.12 -10.14 3.11
N LEU A 62 -6.26 -11.13 3.29
CA LEU A 62 -5.81 -11.52 4.63
C LEU A 62 -5.01 -10.41 5.31
N ILE A 63 -4.12 -9.76 4.56
CA ILE A 63 -3.34 -8.62 5.06
C ILE A 63 -4.27 -7.48 5.47
N PHE A 64 -5.21 -7.12 4.60
CA PHE A 64 -6.14 -6.04 4.85
C PHE A 64 -6.97 -6.29 6.12
N ASN A 65 -7.59 -7.46 6.19
CA ASN A 65 -8.42 -7.82 7.33
C ASN A 65 -7.64 -7.84 8.64
N GLU A 66 -6.46 -8.44 8.65
CA GLU A 66 -5.61 -8.51 9.83
C GLU A 66 -5.17 -7.12 10.30
N PHE A 67 -4.75 -6.26 9.39
CA PHE A 67 -4.34 -4.90 9.73
C PHE A 67 -5.50 -4.09 10.33
N VAL A 68 -6.69 -4.21 9.74
CA VAL A 68 -7.90 -3.55 10.26
C VAL A 68 -8.22 -4.04 11.67
N GLU A 69 -8.19 -5.36 11.90
CA GLU A 69 -8.49 -5.93 13.22
C GLU A 69 -7.49 -5.48 14.30
N ILE A 70 -6.21 -5.38 13.95
CA ILE A 70 -5.18 -5.02 14.93
C ILE A 70 -5.15 -3.53 15.22
N TYR A 71 -5.27 -2.68 14.20
CA TYR A 71 -4.93 -1.26 14.31
C TYR A 71 -6.12 -0.31 14.22
N PHE A 72 -7.32 -0.79 13.91
CA PHE A 72 -8.52 0.04 13.84
C PHE A 72 -9.58 -0.50 14.80
N LYS A 73 -10.48 0.37 15.22
CA LYS A 73 -11.56 -0.01 16.16
C LYS A 73 -12.54 -1.00 15.52
N SER A 74 -12.79 -0.83 14.20
CA SER A 74 -13.70 -1.68 13.44
C SER A 74 -13.47 -1.46 11.95
N LYS A 75 -14.07 -2.33 11.11
CA LYS A 75 -14.04 -2.11 9.65
C LYS A 75 -14.72 -0.82 9.23
N TYR A 76 -15.69 -0.35 10.01
CA TYR A 76 -16.39 0.91 9.73
C TYR A 76 -15.50 2.11 10.00
N ASP A 77 -14.72 2.07 11.07
CA ASP A 77 -13.70 3.07 11.36
C ASP A 77 -12.65 3.11 10.25
N ALA A 78 -12.15 1.94 9.86
CA ALA A 78 -11.17 1.84 8.78
C ALA A 78 -11.73 2.40 7.46
N PHE A 79 -13.01 2.13 7.15
CA PHE A 79 -13.64 2.65 5.95
C PHE A 79 -13.66 4.18 5.94
N LEU A 80 -14.05 4.80 7.05
CA LEU A 80 -14.11 6.25 7.15
C LEU A 80 -12.72 6.89 7.09
N GLU A 81 -11.74 6.25 7.71
CA GLU A 81 -10.34 6.70 7.63
C GLU A 81 -9.79 6.59 6.20
N LEU A 82 -10.12 5.51 5.49
CA LEU A 82 -9.79 5.37 4.09
C LEU A 82 -10.46 6.44 3.22
N ALA A 83 -11.71 6.79 3.53
CA ALA A 83 -12.42 7.83 2.78
C ALA A 83 -11.67 9.16 2.83
N ILE A 84 -11.06 9.50 3.96
CA ILE A 84 -10.22 10.69 4.09
C ILE A 84 -8.99 10.58 3.18
N HIS A 85 -8.37 9.42 3.15
CA HIS A 85 -7.19 9.20 2.29
C HIS A 85 -7.54 9.32 0.80
N PHE A 86 -8.70 8.77 0.39
CA PHE A 86 -9.20 8.89 -0.98
C PHE A 86 -9.49 10.35 -1.35
N GLU A 87 -10.05 11.13 -0.42
CA GLU A 87 -10.28 12.56 -0.64
C GLU A 87 -8.98 13.32 -0.85
N GLU A 88 -7.97 13.07 -0.01
CA GLU A 88 -6.65 13.69 -0.14
C GLU A 88 -5.99 13.31 -1.48
N GLY A 89 -6.09 12.05 -1.87
CA GLY A 89 -5.56 11.57 -3.14
C GLY A 89 -6.27 12.19 -4.34
N ALA A 90 -7.58 12.36 -4.28
CA ALA A 90 -8.35 12.99 -5.33
C ALA A 90 -7.96 14.46 -5.54
N LYS A 91 -7.67 15.17 -4.46
CA LYS A 91 -7.17 16.55 -4.53
C LYS A 91 -5.77 16.62 -5.13
N LYS A 92 -4.93 15.64 -4.84
CA LYS A 92 -3.53 15.59 -5.28
C LYS A 92 -3.43 15.21 -6.77
N TYR A 93 -4.22 14.27 -7.22
CA TYR A 93 -4.18 13.74 -8.60
C TYR A 93 -5.47 14.04 -9.36
N SER A 94 -6.50 13.26 -9.13
CA SER A 94 -7.85 13.41 -9.68
C SER A 94 -8.72 12.29 -9.10
N ASP A 95 -10.04 12.43 -9.23
CA ASP A 95 -10.97 11.36 -8.85
C ASP A 95 -10.66 10.11 -9.68
N ASN A 96 -10.61 8.97 -8.99
CA ASN A 96 -10.43 7.67 -9.62
C ASN A 96 -9.12 7.49 -10.43
N ASN A 97 -8.10 8.31 -10.17
CA ASN A 97 -6.80 8.14 -10.82
C ASN A 97 -6.27 6.70 -10.67
N TRP A 98 -6.41 6.10 -9.49
CA TRP A 98 -5.96 4.74 -9.22
C TRP A 98 -6.68 3.67 -10.06
N LYS A 99 -7.91 3.94 -10.54
CA LYS A 99 -8.66 3.01 -11.39
C LYS A 99 -8.07 2.87 -12.80
N LYS A 100 -7.23 3.81 -13.20
CA LYS A 100 -6.59 3.77 -14.52
C LYS A 100 -5.58 2.63 -14.66
N GLY A 101 -5.05 2.14 -13.54
CA GLY A 101 -4.13 1.01 -13.51
C GLY A 101 -2.72 1.40 -13.11
N ILE A 102 -2.47 1.35 -11.80
CA ILE A 102 -1.11 1.48 -11.26
C ILE A 102 -0.52 0.06 -11.22
N PRO A 103 0.74 -0.14 -11.65
CA PRO A 103 1.35 -1.46 -11.60
C PRO A 103 1.37 -2.04 -10.18
N VAL A 104 1.16 -3.37 -10.09
CA VAL A 104 1.13 -4.10 -8.81
C VAL A 104 2.41 -3.87 -8.01
N GLU A 105 3.56 -3.85 -8.66
CA GLU A 105 4.86 -3.63 -8.01
C GLU A 105 4.95 -2.27 -7.33
N ARG A 106 4.30 -1.26 -7.87
CA ARG A 106 4.25 0.08 -7.27
C ARG A 106 3.41 0.09 -6.01
N TYR A 107 2.30 -0.65 -6.01
CA TYR A 107 1.50 -0.82 -4.80
C TYR A 107 2.28 -1.57 -3.73
N LEU A 108 2.96 -2.65 -4.09
CA LEU A 108 3.76 -3.43 -3.15
C LEU A 108 4.88 -2.58 -2.55
N ASP A 109 5.62 -1.88 -3.39
CA ASP A 109 6.70 -1.00 -2.95
C ASP A 109 6.21 0.02 -1.93
N SER A 110 5.14 0.72 -2.26
CA SER A 110 4.56 1.74 -1.40
C SER A 110 3.96 1.14 -0.11
N ALA A 111 3.26 0.02 -0.24
CA ALA A 111 2.66 -0.65 0.92
C ALA A 111 3.72 -1.07 1.94
N VAL A 112 4.80 -1.71 1.49
CA VAL A 112 5.89 -2.15 2.37
C VAL A 112 6.55 -0.95 3.05
N ARG A 113 6.80 0.13 2.29
CA ARG A 113 7.38 1.35 2.84
C ARG A 113 6.52 1.94 3.93
N HIS A 114 5.22 2.09 3.68
CA HIS A 114 4.30 2.65 4.68
C HIS A 114 4.13 1.74 5.88
N TYR A 115 4.11 0.42 5.68
CA TYR A 115 4.06 -0.52 6.78
C TYR A 115 5.28 -0.37 7.69
N CYS A 116 6.47 -0.35 7.11
CA CYS A 116 7.71 -0.19 7.87
C CYS A 116 7.77 1.15 8.61
N LYS A 117 7.35 2.24 7.95
CA LYS A 117 7.29 3.55 8.60
C LYS A 117 6.29 3.57 9.74
N PHE A 118 5.12 2.96 9.55
CA PHE A 118 4.11 2.83 10.60
C PHE A 118 4.66 2.07 11.81
N LYS A 119 5.29 0.93 11.57
CA LYS A 119 5.87 0.09 12.64
C LYS A 119 7.06 0.76 13.31
N ARG A 120 7.81 1.55 12.59
CA ARG A 120 8.93 2.32 13.15
C ARG A 120 8.45 3.50 13.99
N GLY A 121 7.20 3.93 13.84
CA GLY A 121 6.62 5.02 14.59
C GLY A 121 6.69 6.38 13.93
N ASP A 122 6.96 6.44 12.62
CA ASP A 122 6.96 7.70 11.87
C ASP A 122 5.55 8.29 11.85
N THR A 123 5.46 9.61 12.08
CA THR A 123 4.18 10.32 12.16
C THR A 123 4.07 11.50 11.19
N ASP A 124 4.97 11.59 10.23
CA ASP A 124 4.97 12.65 9.20
C ASP A 124 3.79 12.53 8.24
N GLU A 125 3.22 11.33 8.12
CA GLU A 125 2.01 11.03 7.38
C GLU A 125 1.17 10.01 8.16
N ARG A 126 -0.07 9.80 7.73
CA ARG A 126 -0.89 8.70 8.22
C ARG A 126 -0.52 7.43 7.45
N HIS A 127 0.58 6.81 7.87
CA HIS A 127 1.10 5.60 7.22
C HIS A 127 0.15 4.41 7.32
N ASP A 128 -0.68 4.35 8.35
CA ASP A 128 -1.73 3.34 8.50
C ASP A 128 -2.78 3.43 7.38
N ARG A 129 -3.27 4.63 7.10
CA ARG A 129 -4.21 4.87 5.99
C ARG A 129 -3.56 4.57 4.65
N ALA A 130 -2.34 5.05 4.46
CA ALA A 130 -1.61 4.87 3.21
C ALA A 130 -1.33 3.39 2.94
N PHE A 131 -1.01 2.62 3.97
CA PHE A 131 -0.84 1.18 3.85
C PHE A 131 -2.12 0.51 3.38
N LEU A 132 -3.24 0.75 4.08
CA LEU A 132 -4.53 0.17 3.72
C LEU A 132 -4.96 0.57 2.31
N TRP A 133 -4.73 1.83 1.95
CA TRP A 133 -5.08 2.33 0.62
C TRP A 133 -4.34 1.55 -0.47
N ASN A 134 -3.04 1.34 -0.30
CA ASN A 134 -2.23 0.59 -1.26
C ASN A 134 -2.69 -0.87 -1.37
N ILE A 135 -2.99 -1.52 -0.24
CA ILE A 135 -3.48 -2.90 -0.24
C ILE A 135 -4.85 -2.99 -0.93
N LEU A 136 -5.77 -2.09 -0.60
CA LEU A 136 -7.11 -2.11 -1.18
C LEU A 136 -7.10 -1.84 -2.68
N CYS A 137 -6.38 -0.84 -3.13
CA CYS A 137 -6.30 -0.49 -4.54
C CYS A 137 -5.56 -1.56 -5.35
N CYS A 138 -4.54 -2.19 -4.76
CA CYS A 138 -3.87 -3.32 -5.37
C CYS A 138 -4.84 -4.49 -5.54
N TYR A 139 -5.60 -4.81 -4.49
CA TYR A 139 -6.62 -5.86 -4.53
C TYR A 139 -7.66 -5.58 -5.61
N TRP A 140 -8.18 -4.35 -5.67
CA TRP A 140 -9.13 -3.95 -6.70
C TRP A 140 -8.53 -4.12 -8.11
N THR A 141 -7.31 -3.67 -8.30
CA THR A 141 -6.62 -3.75 -9.61
C THR A 141 -6.50 -5.20 -10.08
N MET A 142 -6.20 -6.11 -9.16
CA MET A 142 -6.03 -7.53 -9.49
C MET A 142 -7.35 -8.27 -9.68
N THR A 143 -8.44 -7.82 -9.05
CA THR A 143 -9.69 -8.60 -9.01
C THR A 143 -10.87 -7.95 -9.71
N CYS A 144 -10.94 -6.63 -9.70
CA CYS A 144 -12.12 -5.89 -10.18
C CYS A 144 -11.87 -5.10 -11.45
N LYS A 145 -10.61 -4.80 -11.76
CA LYS A 145 -10.29 -4.04 -12.96
C LYS A 145 -10.66 -4.85 -14.19
N LYS A 146 -11.50 -4.28 -15.03
CA LYS A 146 -11.85 -4.87 -16.34
C LYS A 146 -10.91 -4.32 -17.40
N GLU A 147 -10.43 -5.18 -18.25
CA GLU A 147 -9.64 -4.79 -19.40
C GLU A 147 -10.50 -4.12 -20.49
#